data_0eaf66f6895cc0fabb3e4c94b4f78e30
#
_entry.id   0eaf66f6895cc0fabb3e4c94b4f78e30
#
_cell.length_a   1.000
_cell.length_b   1.000
_cell.length_c   1.000
_cell.angle_alpha   90.00
_cell.angle_beta   90.00
_cell.angle_gamma   90.00
#
_symmetry.space_group_name_H-M   'P 1'
#
loop_
_entity.id
_entity.type
_entity.pdbx_description
1 polymer ?
#
loop_
_entity_poly.entity_id
_entity_poly.type
_entity_poly.pdbx_seq_one_letter_code
_entity_poly.pdbx_strand_id
1 'polypeptide(L)'
;MSKFKIAVVLYTYDRTDDAKVNMDIITSLWQSSKIFSSIKIVHAFNGQRNWYPKKYKEDDLIRLKNPGHFQGASELIDAGIKKIQDKYKDVDYVVVLAPDTWLVKLNYLENIFKKMAKDELYLATCAWDKPDWKNIFEVGMAVDFFVFDFKWAKKYKMFPTNYKQFYDKYSDLFLYFRGSNVSLEKLIFSHYIRGILKQYNDNNGLKHLSLEKMLRLTDREPIHKDTKWTRQMYWPKMGLLTHHDIKPKKALLVKVKNIKGESIKKLLASKNVDYFNKH
;
A
#
# COMPACT_ATOMS: atom_id res chain seq x y z
N MET A 1 -23.72 11.22 -4.82
CA MET A 1 -22.46 10.50 -5.04
C MET A 1 -22.56 9.13 -4.45
N SER A 2 -22.23 8.08 -5.23
CA SER A 2 -22.14 6.71 -4.72
C SER A 2 -21.05 6.65 -3.65
N LYS A 3 -21.35 5.95 -2.54
CA LYS A 3 -20.38 5.75 -1.48
C LYS A 3 -19.58 4.50 -1.77
N PHE A 4 -18.25 4.55 -1.56
CA PHE A 4 -17.34 3.42 -1.77
C PHE A 4 -17.26 2.51 -0.55
N LYS A 5 -17.18 1.22 -0.82
CA LYS A 5 -16.81 0.19 0.17
C LYS A 5 -15.34 -0.17 -0.05
N ILE A 6 -14.49 0.12 0.92
CA ILE A 6 -13.06 -0.15 0.80
C ILE A 6 -12.59 -1.15 1.84
N ALA A 7 -11.57 -1.90 1.49
CA ALA A 7 -10.80 -2.71 2.43
C ALA A 7 -9.34 -2.30 2.41
N VAL A 8 -8.69 -2.39 3.56
CA VAL A 8 -7.27 -2.06 3.74
C VAL A 8 -6.54 -3.34 4.14
N VAL A 9 -5.53 -3.72 3.39
CA VAL A 9 -4.54 -4.71 3.80
C VAL A 9 -3.38 -3.97 4.42
N LEU A 10 -3.29 -4.00 5.75
CA LEU A 10 -2.13 -3.50 6.49
C LEU A 10 -1.18 -4.68 6.73
N TYR A 11 -0.06 -4.73 6.02
CA TYR A 11 0.92 -5.80 6.17
C TYR A 11 2.11 -5.35 7.03
N THR A 12 2.46 -6.13 8.04
CA THR A 12 3.42 -5.71 9.08
C THR A 12 4.35 -6.84 9.47
N TYR A 13 5.63 -6.50 9.61
CA TYR A 13 6.61 -7.36 10.27
C TYR A 13 6.93 -6.80 11.67
N ASP A 14 7.99 -5.98 11.85
CA ASP A 14 8.45 -5.51 13.16
C ASP A 14 8.00 -4.10 13.55
N ARG A 15 7.33 -3.38 12.65
CA ARG A 15 6.94 -1.98 12.85
C ARG A 15 5.56 -1.86 13.47
N THR A 16 5.36 -2.50 14.61
CA THR A 16 4.06 -2.56 15.28
C THR A 16 3.56 -1.21 15.76
N ASP A 17 4.47 -0.32 16.20
CA ASP A 17 4.10 1.04 16.62
C ASP A 17 3.65 1.90 15.43
N ASP A 18 4.32 1.78 14.30
CA ASP A 18 3.92 2.43 13.05
C ASP A 18 2.56 1.91 12.56
N ALA A 19 2.36 0.60 12.60
CA ALA A 19 1.09 -0.02 12.23
C ALA A 19 -0.06 0.46 13.13
N LYS A 20 0.18 0.64 14.42
CA LYS A 20 -0.78 1.20 15.36
C LYS A 20 -1.20 2.61 14.97
N VAL A 21 -0.24 3.48 14.58
CA VAL A 21 -0.54 4.82 14.07
C VAL A 21 -1.38 4.75 12.80
N ASN A 22 -1.07 3.84 11.86
CA ASN A 22 -1.89 3.65 10.67
C ASN A 22 -3.32 3.24 11.00
N MET A 23 -3.49 2.29 11.92
CA MET A 23 -4.82 1.85 12.32
C MET A 23 -5.62 3.00 12.95
N ASP A 24 -4.99 3.85 13.75
CA ASP A 24 -5.65 5.02 14.33
C ASP A 24 -5.97 6.11 13.28
N ILE A 25 -5.11 6.31 12.29
CA ILE A 25 -5.39 7.19 11.14
C ILE A 25 -6.61 6.67 10.37
N ILE A 26 -6.66 5.38 10.06
CA ILE A 26 -7.77 4.79 9.32
C ILE A 26 -9.06 4.91 10.12
N THR A 27 -9.05 4.52 11.38
CA THR A 27 -10.26 4.48 12.22
C THR A 27 -10.73 5.85 12.70
N SER A 28 -9.87 6.85 12.71
CA SER A 28 -10.22 8.21 13.15
C SER A 28 -10.43 9.16 11.99
N LEU A 29 -9.53 9.14 10.99
CA LEU A 29 -9.57 10.08 9.90
C LEU A 29 -10.31 9.53 8.69
N TRP A 30 -9.93 8.34 8.19
CA TRP A 30 -10.54 7.82 6.96
C TRP A 30 -12.02 7.47 7.17
N GLN A 31 -12.37 6.90 8.33
CA GLN A 31 -13.77 6.59 8.66
C GLN A 31 -14.66 7.83 8.81
N SER A 32 -14.09 9.03 9.01
CA SER A 32 -14.87 10.27 9.03
C SER A 32 -15.29 10.75 7.64
N SER A 33 -14.75 10.15 6.59
CA SER A 33 -15.09 10.51 5.20
C SER A 33 -16.52 10.13 4.85
N LYS A 34 -17.24 11.08 4.25
CA LYS A 34 -18.61 10.85 3.78
C LYS A 34 -18.70 10.03 2.50
N ILE A 35 -17.59 9.88 1.76
CA ILE A 35 -17.57 9.08 0.51
C ILE A 35 -17.42 7.59 0.76
N PHE A 36 -17.02 7.18 1.96
CA PHE A 36 -16.92 5.77 2.30
C PHE A 36 -18.18 5.30 3.05
N SER A 37 -18.82 4.24 2.55
CA SER A 37 -19.91 3.57 3.26
C SER A 37 -19.40 2.55 4.27
N SER A 38 -18.23 1.97 4.00
CA SER A 38 -17.54 1.09 4.93
C SER A 38 -16.04 1.05 4.65
N ILE A 39 -15.25 0.92 5.73
CA ILE A 39 -13.82 0.63 5.67
C ILE A 39 -13.57 -0.63 6.49
N LYS A 40 -13.04 -1.68 5.87
CA LYS A 40 -12.61 -2.90 6.53
C LYS A 40 -11.09 -2.92 6.61
N ILE A 41 -10.53 -3.32 7.75
CA ILE A 41 -9.09 -3.43 7.93
C ILE A 41 -8.76 -4.90 8.14
N VAL A 42 -7.91 -5.44 7.27
CA VAL A 42 -7.30 -6.76 7.43
C VAL A 42 -5.85 -6.52 7.76
N HIS A 43 -5.45 -6.93 8.96
CA HIS A 43 -4.07 -6.80 9.39
C HIS A 43 -3.35 -8.13 9.21
N ALA A 44 -2.39 -8.18 8.29
CA ALA A 44 -1.54 -9.34 8.04
C ALA A 44 -0.17 -9.13 8.70
N PHE A 45 0.22 -10.04 9.58
CA PHE A 45 1.38 -9.90 10.45
C PHE A 45 2.24 -11.17 10.46
N ASN A 46 3.55 -11.03 10.33
CA ASN A 46 4.52 -12.12 10.43
C ASN A 46 5.73 -11.82 11.32
N GLY A 47 5.61 -10.83 12.21
CA GLY A 47 6.63 -10.49 13.18
C GLY A 47 6.66 -11.40 14.39
N GLN A 48 7.72 -11.30 15.18
CA GLN A 48 7.93 -12.12 16.38
C GLN A 48 7.13 -11.63 17.59
N ARG A 49 6.77 -10.36 17.64
CA ARG A 49 6.05 -9.75 18.77
C ARG A 49 4.58 -10.12 18.75
N ASN A 50 4.07 -10.62 19.85
CA ASN A 50 2.64 -10.78 20.06
C ASN A 50 2.01 -9.40 20.32
N TRP A 51 1.71 -8.70 19.24
CA TRP A 51 1.06 -7.42 19.33
C TRP A 51 -0.22 -7.41 18.50
N TYR A 52 -1.31 -7.06 19.18
CA TYR A 52 -2.58 -6.74 18.53
C TYR A 52 -3.40 -5.85 19.45
N PRO A 53 -3.86 -4.69 18.99
CA PRO A 53 -4.70 -3.83 19.81
C PRO A 53 -6.03 -4.53 20.11
N LYS A 54 -6.37 -4.68 21.39
CA LYS A 54 -7.62 -5.33 21.85
C LYS A 54 -8.91 -4.75 21.25
N LYS A 55 -8.86 -3.49 20.76
CA LYS A 55 -9.99 -2.80 20.15
C LYS A 55 -10.35 -3.29 18.74
N TYR A 56 -9.48 -4.08 18.09
CA TYR A 56 -9.72 -4.60 16.76
C TYR A 56 -10.23 -6.03 16.82
N LYS A 57 -11.09 -6.40 15.86
CA LYS A 57 -11.64 -7.76 15.79
C LYS A 57 -10.52 -8.73 15.41
N GLU A 58 -10.32 -9.77 16.20
CA GLU A 58 -9.33 -10.82 15.92
C GLU A 58 -9.59 -11.52 14.58
N ASP A 59 -10.83 -11.59 14.14
CA ASP A 59 -11.23 -12.17 12.85
C ASP A 59 -10.56 -11.56 11.62
N ASP A 60 -10.04 -10.35 11.74
CA ASP A 60 -9.37 -9.64 10.65
C ASP A 60 -7.84 -9.62 10.82
N LEU A 61 -7.33 -10.32 11.83
CA LEU A 61 -5.92 -10.56 12.00
C LEU A 61 -5.49 -11.87 11.31
N ILE A 62 -4.42 -11.77 10.52
CA ILE A 62 -3.76 -12.91 9.90
C ILE A 62 -2.36 -12.99 10.49
N ARG A 63 -1.98 -14.16 11.01
CA ARG A 63 -0.64 -14.44 11.50
C ARG A 63 0.04 -15.46 10.60
N LEU A 64 1.20 -15.12 10.06
CA LEU A 64 2.00 -16.01 9.23
C LEU A 64 3.40 -16.16 9.81
N LYS A 65 4.10 -17.21 9.41
CA LYS A 65 5.54 -17.33 9.62
C LYS A 65 6.26 -16.36 8.68
N ASN A 66 7.41 -15.83 9.07
CA ASN A 66 8.22 -14.98 8.22
C ASN A 66 9.27 -15.79 7.46
N PRO A 67 9.12 -16.00 6.16
CA PRO A 67 10.10 -16.73 5.34
C PRO A 67 11.27 -15.87 4.87
N GLY A 68 11.24 -14.55 5.12
CA GLY A 68 12.23 -13.60 4.66
C GLY A 68 11.60 -12.38 3.96
N HIS A 69 12.42 -11.41 3.60
CA HIS A 69 12.03 -10.05 3.25
C HIS A 69 10.91 -9.94 2.19
N PHE A 70 11.20 -10.19 0.93
CA PHE A 70 10.20 -10.02 -0.15
C PHE A 70 9.11 -11.09 -0.11
N GLN A 71 9.50 -12.33 0.16
CA GLN A 71 8.53 -13.41 0.28
C GLN A 71 7.58 -13.15 1.45
N GLY A 72 8.10 -12.72 2.60
CA GLY A 72 7.27 -12.42 3.77
C GLY A 72 6.25 -11.31 3.50
N ALA A 73 6.65 -10.23 2.85
CA ALA A 73 5.73 -9.15 2.47
C ALA A 73 4.68 -9.62 1.45
N SER A 74 5.11 -10.39 0.43
CA SER A 74 4.21 -10.95 -0.58
C SER A 74 3.14 -11.86 0.03
N GLU A 75 3.55 -12.79 0.90
CA GLU A 75 2.63 -13.72 1.56
C GLU A 75 1.62 -12.99 2.46
N LEU A 76 2.03 -11.91 3.14
CA LEU A 76 1.12 -11.08 3.92
C LEU A 76 0.10 -10.36 3.05
N ILE A 77 0.53 -9.78 1.93
CA ILE A 77 -0.35 -9.10 0.98
C ILE A 77 -1.34 -10.11 0.38
N ASP A 78 -0.84 -11.24 -0.11
CA ASP A 78 -1.67 -12.28 -0.73
C ASP A 78 -2.71 -12.84 0.26
N ALA A 79 -2.30 -13.14 1.50
CA ALA A 79 -3.20 -13.61 2.55
C ALA A 79 -4.24 -12.56 2.94
N GLY A 80 -3.84 -11.28 3.04
CA GLY A 80 -4.75 -10.18 3.31
C GLY A 80 -5.81 -10.04 2.22
N ILE A 81 -5.40 -10.07 0.96
CA ILE A 81 -6.33 -9.99 -0.19
C ILE A 81 -7.23 -11.21 -0.24
N LYS A 82 -6.69 -12.42 0.00
CA LYS A 82 -7.50 -13.64 0.09
C LYS A 82 -8.57 -13.53 1.18
N LYS A 83 -8.21 -13.05 2.38
CA LYS A 83 -9.18 -12.82 3.47
C LYS A 83 -10.29 -11.86 3.05
N ILE A 84 -9.96 -10.79 2.30
CA ILE A 84 -10.96 -9.87 1.75
C ILE A 84 -11.87 -10.60 0.75
N GLN A 85 -11.31 -11.40 -0.15
CA GLN A 85 -12.08 -12.16 -1.14
C GLN A 85 -13.05 -13.14 -0.48
N ASP A 86 -12.63 -13.79 0.60
CA ASP A 86 -13.43 -14.79 1.29
C ASP A 86 -14.53 -14.16 2.17
N LYS A 87 -14.20 -13.05 2.85
CA LYS A 87 -15.07 -12.45 3.89
C LYS A 87 -15.89 -11.24 3.43
N TYR A 88 -15.34 -10.41 2.51
CA TYR A 88 -15.91 -9.11 2.15
C TYR A 88 -16.20 -9.01 0.65
N LYS A 89 -17.29 -9.66 0.20
CA LYS A 89 -17.63 -9.79 -1.23
C LYS A 89 -17.97 -8.48 -1.94
N ASP A 90 -18.39 -7.47 -1.19
CA ASP A 90 -18.92 -6.20 -1.73
C ASP A 90 -17.92 -5.04 -1.70
N VAL A 91 -16.64 -5.32 -1.64
CA VAL A 91 -15.59 -4.29 -1.67
C VAL A 91 -15.43 -3.76 -3.09
N ASP A 92 -15.35 -2.44 -3.23
CA ASP A 92 -15.08 -1.77 -4.51
C ASP A 92 -13.59 -1.66 -4.76
N TYR A 93 -12.85 -1.19 -3.73
CA TYR A 93 -11.41 -0.97 -3.83
C TYR A 93 -10.66 -1.57 -2.64
N VAL A 94 -9.45 -2.03 -2.90
CA VAL A 94 -8.52 -2.45 -1.85
C VAL A 94 -7.33 -1.51 -1.81
N VAL A 95 -6.98 -1.07 -0.59
CA VAL A 95 -5.76 -0.32 -0.29
C VAL A 95 -4.76 -1.29 0.31
N VAL A 96 -3.57 -1.38 -0.26
CA VAL A 96 -2.43 -2.04 0.38
C VAL A 96 -1.55 -0.98 1.02
N LEU A 97 -1.19 -1.19 2.28
CA LEU A 97 -0.53 -0.19 3.10
C LEU A 97 0.56 -0.83 3.95
N ALA A 98 1.79 -0.32 3.81
CA ALA A 98 2.89 -0.66 4.70
C ALA A 98 2.73 0.04 6.06
N PRO A 99 3.25 -0.52 7.17
CA PRO A 99 3.07 0.05 8.50
C PRO A 99 3.72 1.43 8.64
N ASP A 100 4.81 1.66 7.96
CA ASP A 100 5.61 2.88 7.98
C ASP A 100 5.20 3.92 6.93
N THR A 101 4.07 3.73 6.30
CA THR A 101 3.50 4.65 5.31
C THR A 101 2.17 5.19 5.80
N TRP A 102 2.08 6.51 6.04
CA TRP A 102 0.92 7.17 6.63
C TRP A 102 0.29 8.17 5.67
N LEU A 103 -0.98 8.00 5.35
CA LEU A 103 -1.75 8.96 4.56
C LEU A 103 -2.67 9.76 5.48
N VAL A 104 -2.35 11.05 5.63
CA VAL A 104 -2.95 11.93 6.64
C VAL A 104 -3.82 13.06 6.08
N LYS A 105 -3.93 13.20 4.75
CA LYS A 105 -4.84 14.13 4.12
C LYS A 105 -6.07 13.40 3.58
N LEU A 106 -7.19 13.55 4.28
CA LEU A 106 -8.44 12.88 3.91
C LEU A 106 -8.92 13.28 2.50
N ASN A 107 -8.92 14.55 2.18
CA ASN A 107 -9.34 15.05 0.87
C ASN A 107 -8.50 14.46 -0.29
N TYR A 108 -7.22 14.20 -0.04
CA TYR A 108 -6.39 13.56 -1.05
C TYR A 108 -6.77 12.09 -1.25
N LEU A 109 -6.97 11.35 -0.16
CA LEU A 109 -7.47 9.98 -0.22
C LEU A 109 -8.81 9.92 -0.97
N GLU A 110 -9.74 10.81 -0.63
CA GLU A 110 -11.02 10.90 -1.32
C GLU A 110 -10.88 11.14 -2.82
N ASN A 111 -9.96 12.02 -3.20
CA ASN A 111 -9.71 12.35 -4.61
C ASN A 111 -9.16 11.15 -5.40
N ILE A 112 -8.35 10.29 -4.78
CA ILE A 112 -7.89 9.03 -5.41
C ILE A 112 -9.10 8.21 -5.84
N PHE A 113 -10.03 7.93 -4.93
CA PHE A 113 -11.20 7.09 -5.22
C PHE A 113 -12.17 7.76 -6.21
N LYS A 114 -12.44 9.06 -6.03
CA LYS A 114 -13.29 9.82 -6.97
C LYS A 114 -12.72 9.78 -8.38
N LYS A 115 -11.41 9.94 -8.53
CA LYS A 115 -10.75 9.91 -9.83
C LYS A 115 -10.72 8.50 -10.41
N MET A 116 -10.38 7.48 -9.60
CA MET A 116 -10.43 6.09 -10.06
C MET A 116 -11.81 5.70 -10.58
N ALA A 117 -12.87 6.07 -9.86
CA ALA A 117 -14.24 5.77 -10.28
C ALA A 117 -14.66 6.56 -11.52
N LYS A 118 -14.33 7.87 -11.59
CA LYS A 118 -14.70 8.74 -12.72
C LYS A 118 -14.04 8.29 -14.02
N ASP A 119 -12.76 7.97 -13.95
CA ASP A 119 -11.93 7.67 -15.14
C ASP A 119 -11.81 6.17 -15.38
N GLU A 120 -12.57 5.34 -14.62
CA GLU A 120 -12.54 3.88 -14.68
C GLU A 120 -11.13 3.29 -14.57
N LEU A 121 -10.37 3.74 -13.56
CA LEU A 121 -8.99 3.34 -13.35
C LEU A 121 -8.92 2.11 -12.45
N TYR A 122 -7.99 1.20 -12.75
CA TYR A 122 -7.86 -0.08 -12.02
C TYR A 122 -6.78 -0.06 -10.95
N LEU A 123 -5.83 0.85 -11.04
CA LEU A 123 -4.70 0.94 -10.12
C LEU A 123 -4.38 2.41 -9.82
N ALA A 124 -4.07 2.76 -8.57
CA ALA A 124 -3.44 4.02 -8.18
C ALA A 124 -2.14 3.70 -7.45
N THR A 125 -1.01 4.16 -7.99
CA THR A 125 0.33 3.91 -7.45
C THR A 125 1.36 4.91 -7.96
N CYS A 126 2.58 4.84 -7.44
CA CYS A 126 3.76 5.53 -7.98
C CYS A 126 4.89 4.51 -8.25
N ALA A 127 5.95 4.95 -8.92
CA ALA A 127 7.16 4.15 -9.04
C ALA A 127 7.85 4.01 -7.68
N TRP A 128 8.48 2.85 -7.43
CA TRP A 128 9.05 2.53 -6.12
C TRP A 128 10.13 3.52 -5.67
N ASP A 129 11.14 3.70 -6.46
CA ASP A 129 12.39 4.34 -6.00
C ASP A 129 12.59 5.77 -6.52
N LYS A 130 12.06 6.08 -7.68
CA LYS A 130 12.23 7.38 -8.32
C LYS A 130 10.88 8.06 -8.52
N PRO A 131 10.79 9.37 -8.30
CA PRO A 131 9.56 10.12 -8.55
C PRO A 131 9.16 10.11 -10.03
N ASP A 132 10.09 9.74 -10.91
CA ASP A 132 9.84 9.68 -12.34
C ASP A 132 9.05 8.43 -12.71
N TRP A 133 7.85 8.67 -13.17
CA TRP A 133 6.96 7.64 -13.68
C TRP A 133 7.56 6.75 -14.78
N LYS A 134 8.45 7.28 -15.59
CA LYS A 134 9.11 6.54 -16.68
C LYS A 134 9.86 5.31 -16.18
N ASN A 135 10.31 5.35 -14.94
CA ASN A 135 11.08 4.28 -14.32
C ASN A 135 10.25 3.15 -13.70
N ILE A 136 8.91 3.19 -13.75
CA ILE A 136 8.09 2.13 -13.13
C ILE A 136 8.36 0.75 -13.73
N PHE A 137 8.73 0.67 -14.99
CA PHE A 137 9.10 -0.60 -15.65
C PHE A 137 10.44 -1.14 -15.17
N GLU A 138 11.35 -0.26 -14.75
CA GLU A 138 12.67 -0.65 -14.23
C GLU A 138 12.62 -1.04 -12.75
N VAL A 139 11.92 -0.24 -11.94
CA VAL A 139 11.97 -0.37 -10.48
C VAL A 139 10.70 -1.00 -9.89
N GLY A 140 9.63 -1.07 -10.65
CA GLY A 140 8.33 -1.54 -10.19
C GLY A 140 7.49 -0.45 -9.53
N MET A 141 6.32 -0.84 -9.05
CA MET A 141 5.38 0.06 -8.36
C MET A 141 5.67 0.11 -6.86
N ALA A 142 5.35 1.23 -6.22
CA ALA A 142 5.45 1.33 -4.76
C ALA A 142 4.46 0.38 -4.09
N VAL A 143 4.99 -0.56 -3.32
CA VAL A 143 4.18 -1.50 -2.53
C VAL A 143 3.81 -0.95 -1.15
N ASP A 144 4.43 0.15 -0.74
CA ASP A 144 4.13 0.82 0.52
C ASP A 144 2.71 1.37 0.57
N PHE A 145 2.25 1.86 -0.58
CA PHE A 145 0.90 2.36 -0.76
C PHE A 145 0.45 2.21 -2.21
N PHE A 146 -0.60 1.44 -2.42
CA PHE A 146 -1.32 1.40 -3.67
C PHE A 146 -2.80 1.05 -3.46
N VAL A 147 -3.63 1.45 -4.41
CA VAL A 147 -5.06 1.18 -4.43
C VAL A 147 -5.41 0.49 -5.72
N PHE A 148 -6.25 -0.53 -5.67
CA PHE A 148 -6.71 -1.20 -6.89
C PHE A 148 -8.22 -1.48 -6.85
N ASP A 149 -8.82 -1.51 -8.04
CA ASP A 149 -10.20 -1.96 -8.23
C ASP A 149 -10.28 -3.45 -7.92
N PHE A 150 -11.09 -3.79 -6.94
CA PHE A 150 -11.15 -5.16 -6.43
C PHE A 150 -11.82 -6.13 -7.41
N LYS A 151 -12.86 -5.68 -8.10
CA LYS A 151 -13.59 -6.51 -9.07
C LYS A 151 -12.72 -6.82 -10.27
N TRP A 152 -12.03 -5.79 -10.79
CA TRP A 152 -11.08 -5.95 -11.89
C TRP A 152 -9.92 -6.88 -11.52
N ALA A 153 -9.29 -6.65 -10.36
CA ALA A 153 -8.17 -7.45 -9.90
C ALA A 153 -8.54 -8.93 -9.71
N LYS A 154 -9.74 -9.21 -9.21
CA LYS A 154 -10.28 -10.57 -9.08
C LYS A 154 -10.53 -11.21 -10.45
N LYS A 155 -11.19 -10.49 -11.36
CA LYS A 155 -11.51 -10.98 -12.71
C LYS A 155 -10.25 -11.36 -13.49
N TYR A 156 -9.23 -10.53 -13.42
CA TYR A 156 -7.99 -10.71 -14.17
C TYR A 156 -6.86 -11.36 -13.39
N LYS A 157 -7.15 -11.86 -12.19
CA LYS A 157 -6.23 -12.63 -11.34
C LYS A 157 -4.92 -11.88 -11.06
N MET A 158 -5.04 -10.61 -10.65
CA MET A 158 -3.87 -9.83 -10.24
C MET A 158 -3.20 -10.44 -9.00
N PHE A 159 -3.98 -11.08 -8.13
CA PHE A 159 -3.52 -11.79 -6.94
C PHE A 159 -4.04 -13.24 -6.92
N PRO A 160 -3.35 -14.16 -6.25
CA PRO A 160 -2.11 -13.98 -5.48
C PRO A 160 -0.89 -13.72 -6.37
N THR A 161 0.13 -13.09 -5.78
CA THR A 161 1.42 -12.84 -6.47
C THR A 161 2.24 -14.11 -6.60
N ASN A 162 2.05 -15.06 -5.67
CA ASN A 162 2.81 -16.33 -5.61
C ASN A 162 4.33 -16.13 -5.71
N TYR A 163 4.86 -15.17 -4.97
CA TYR A 163 6.26 -14.75 -5.03
C TYR A 163 7.23 -15.93 -4.92
N LYS A 164 7.00 -16.85 -3.99
CA LYS A 164 7.87 -18.02 -3.82
C LYS A 164 7.95 -18.88 -5.07
N GLN A 165 6.80 -19.22 -5.67
CA GLN A 165 6.76 -20.04 -6.90
C GLN A 165 7.45 -19.34 -8.07
N PHE A 166 7.29 -18.02 -8.15
CA PHE A 166 7.96 -17.22 -9.17
C PHE A 166 9.47 -17.21 -8.94
N TYR A 167 9.92 -16.98 -7.71
CA TYR A 167 11.32 -16.97 -7.34
C TYR A 167 11.97 -18.33 -7.60
N ASP A 168 11.35 -19.42 -7.10
CA ASP A 168 11.87 -20.78 -7.28
C ASP A 168 12.01 -21.16 -8.76
N LYS A 169 11.10 -20.68 -9.61
CA LYS A 169 11.10 -20.98 -11.06
C LYS A 169 12.12 -20.17 -11.85
N TYR A 170 12.38 -18.93 -11.44
CA TYR A 170 13.14 -17.97 -12.23
C TYR A 170 14.39 -17.43 -11.53
N SER A 171 14.76 -17.95 -10.35
CA SER A 171 15.92 -17.50 -9.59
C SER A 171 17.21 -17.52 -10.40
N ASP A 172 17.43 -18.58 -11.19
CA ASP A 172 18.64 -18.73 -12.00
C ASP A 172 18.76 -17.66 -13.10
N LEU A 173 17.63 -17.27 -13.71
CA LEU A 173 17.61 -16.18 -14.68
C LEU A 173 17.97 -14.84 -14.05
N PHE A 174 17.58 -14.63 -12.79
CA PHE A 174 17.88 -13.38 -12.08
C PHE A 174 19.34 -13.30 -11.63
N LEU A 175 19.93 -14.43 -11.26
CA LEU A 175 21.37 -14.52 -10.98
C LEU A 175 22.21 -14.21 -12.22
N TYR A 176 21.78 -14.67 -13.39
CA TYR A 176 22.45 -14.42 -14.67
C TYR A 176 22.44 -12.93 -15.06
N PHE A 177 21.37 -12.21 -14.77
CA PHE A 177 21.24 -10.77 -15.05
C PHE A 177 21.80 -9.86 -13.96
N ARG A 178 22.85 -10.28 -13.25
CA ARG A 178 23.63 -9.50 -12.28
C ARG A 178 22.77 -8.79 -11.22
N GLY A 179 22.28 -9.55 -10.27
CA GLY A 179 21.76 -8.98 -9.02
C GLY A 179 20.47 -8.17 -9.14
N SER A 180 19.78 -8.25 -10.26
CA SER A 180 18.39 -7.80 -10.30
C SER A 180 17.53 -8.84 -9.56
N ASN A 181 17.57 -8.80 -8.22
CA ASN A 181 16.62 -9.55 -7.44
C ASN A 181 15.21 -9.28 -7.96
N VAL A 182 14.40 -10.32 -8.05
CA VAL A 182 12.98 -10.14 -8.34
C VAL A 182 12.41 -9.34 -7.19
N SER A 183 12.18 -8.06 -7.42
CA SER A 183 11.55 -7.26 -6.40
C SER A 183 10.04 -7.53 -6.40
N LEU A 184 9.44 -7.47 -5.21
CA LEU A 184 8.00 -7.58 -5.06
C LEU A 184 7.27 -6.48 -5.87
N GLU A 185 7.89 -5.31 -5.94
CA GLU A 185 7.43 -4.15 -6.68
C GLU A 185 7.25 -4.43 -8.17
N LYS A 186 8.25 -5.07 -8.77
CA LYS A 186 8.20 -5.49 -10.18
C LYS A 186 7.20 -6.62 -10.40
N LEU A 187 7.14 -7.57 -9.47
CA LEU A 187 6.23 -8.70 -9.59
C LEU A 187 4.76 -8.25 -9.56
N ILE A 188 4.36 -7.45 -8.57
CA ILE A 188 2.97 -6.94 -8.51
C ILE A 188 2.65 -6.12 -9.76
N PHE A 189 3.57 -5.27 -10.20
CA PHE A 189 3.38 -4.47 -11.41
C PHE A 189 3.24 -5.35 -12.66
N SER A 190 4.03 -6.42 -12.78
CA SER A 190 3.90 -7.37 -13.88
C SER A 190 2.55 -8.10 -13.90
N HIS A 191 1.99 -8.41 -12.73
CA HIS A 191 0.65 -8.98 -12.62
C HIS A 191 -0.43 -8.00 -13.05
N TYR A 192 -0.28 -6.71 -12.74
CA TYR A 192 -1.15 -5.66 -13.26
C TYR A 192 -1.10 -5.60 -14.79
N ILE A 193 0.11 -5.52 -15.38
CA ILE A 193 0.30 -5.50 -16.84
C ILE A 193 -0.31 -6.73 -17.50
N ARG A 194 -0.10 -7.92 -16.94
CA ARG A 194 -0.70 -9.15 -17.41
C ARG A 194 -2.23 -9.08 -17.38
N GLY A 195 -2.82 -8.49 -16.33
CA GLY A 195 -4.27 -8.29 -16.24
C GLY A 195 -4.79 -7.38 -17.35
N ILE A 196 -4.10 -6.27 -17.64
CA ILE A 196 -4.43 -5.37 -18.75
C ILE A 196 -4.35 -6.07 -20.10
N LEU A 197 -3.27 -6.84 -20.34
CA LEU A 197 -3.12 -7.61 -21.59
C LEU A 197 -4.23 -8.65 -21.75
N LYS A 198 -4.60 -9.33 -20.68
CA LYS A 198 -5.69 -10.30 -20.72
C LYS A 198 -7.03 -9.62 -21.01
N GLN A 199 -7.32 -8.49 -20.38
CA GLN A 199 -8.52 -7.70 -20.66
C GLN A 199 -8.56 -7.25 -22.11
N TYR A 200 -7.42 -6.87 -22.67
CA TYR A 200 -7.31 -6.51 -24.07
C TYR A 200 -7.70 -7.66 -24.99
N ASN A 201 -7.17 -8.85 -24.74
CA ASN A 201 -7.48 -10.04 -25.51
C ASN A 201 -8.96 -10.46 -25.38
N ASP A 202 -9.52 -10.41 -24.17
CA ASP A 202 -10.92 -10.77 -23.91
C ASP A 202 -11.93 -9.83 -24.62
N ASN A 203 -11.53 -8.60 -24.95
CA ASN A 203 -12.38 -7.59 -25.59
C ASN A 203 -12.19 -7.50 -27.13
N ASN A 204 -11.65 -8.54 -27.78
CA ASN A 204 -11.47 -8.64 -29.24
C ASN A 204 -10.68 -7.48 -29.87
N GLY A 205 -9.58 -7.11 -29.22
CA GLY A 205 -8.63 -6.19 -29.82
C GLY A 205 -9.05 -4.73 -29.72
N LEU A 206 -8.94 -4.16 -28.54
CA LEU A 206 -8.90 -2.71 -28.39
C LEU A 206 -7.73 -2.20 -29.24
N LYS A 207 -8.00 -1.29 -30.18
CA LYS A 207 -6.99 -0.74 -31.10
C LYS A 207 -5.83 -0.02 -30.43
N HIS A 208 -5.94 0.26 -29.11
CA HIS A 208 -4.89 0.89 -28.33
C HIS A 208 -4.86 0.29 -26.91
N LEU A 209 -3.75 -0.37 -26.59
CA LEU A 209 -3.45 -0.80 -25.23
C LEU A 209 -3.15 0.45 -24.38
N SER A 210 -4.13 0.90 -23.65
CA SER A 210 -3.94 2.05 -22.77
C SER A 210 -3.48 1.58 -21.39
N LEU A 211 -2.21 1.82 -21.06
CA LEU A 211 -1.73 1.81 -19.68
C LEU A 211 -2.36 2.94 -18.84
N GLU A 212 -3.22 3.76 -19.47
CA GLU A 212 -3.92 4.89 -18.85
C GLU A 212 -4.96 4.49 -17.81
N LYS A 213 -5.29 3.21 -17.69
CA LYS A 213 -6.16 2.71 -16.60
C LYS A 213 -5.46 2.71 -15.22
N MET A 214 -4.46 3.56 -15.06
CA MET A 214 -3.72 3.73 -13.82
C MET A 214 -3.61 5.21 -13.44
N LEU A 215 -3.97 5.51 -12.18
CA LEU A 215 -3.74 6.81 -11.57
C LEU A 215 -2.28 6.90 -11.10
N ARG A 216 -1.56 7.83 -11.68
CA ARG A 216 -0.18 8.12 -11.33
C ARG A 216 -0.14 9.02 -10.10
N LEU A 217 0.42 8.50 -9.02
CA LEU A 217 0.68 9.28 -7.82
C LEU A 217 2.07 9.88 -7.95
N THR A 218 2.13 11.20 -8.09
CA THR A 218 3.36 11.98 -8.32
C THR A 218 3.61 12.94 -7.16
N ASP A 219 4.63 13.79 -7.26
CA ASP A 219 4.94 14.87 -6.30
C ASP A 219 5.62 14.43 -5.01
N ARG A 220 6.49 13.43 -5.07
CA ARG A 220 7.20 12.98 -3.90
C ARG A 220 8.52 13.75 -3.68
N GLU A 221 8.78 14.07 -2.41
CA GLU A 221 9.99 14.74 -1.98
C GLU A 221 10.75 13.91 -0.93
N PRO A 222 12.09 13.90 -0.94
CA PRO A 222 12.86 13.24 0.11
C PRO A 222 12.66 13.96 1.45
N ILE A 223 12.51 13.19 2.54
CA ILE A 223 12.40 13.73 3.89
C ILE A 223 13.75 14.29 4.34
N HIS A 224 14.84 13.64 3.97
CA HIS A 224 16.21 14.06 4.24
C HIS A 224 16.98 14.24 2.94
N LYS A 225 17.64 15.39 2.80
CA LYS A 225 18.48 15.69 1.63
C LYS A 225 19.69 14.77 1.49
N ASP A 226 20.15 14.19 2.61
CA ASP A 226 21.39 13.40 2.69
C ASP A 226 21.19 11.90 2.57
N THR A 227 19.96 11.43 2.45
CA THR A 227 19.71 9.99 2.26
C THR A 227 19.92 9.60 0.81
N LYS A 228 20.99 8.88 0.53
CA LYS A 228 21.28 8.28 -0.77
C LYS A 228 20.16 7.33 -1.26
N TRP A 229 19.29 6.92 -0.36
CA TRP A 229 18.21 5.96 -0.62
C TRP A 229 16.85 6.61 -0.37
N THR A 230 16.01 6.57 -1.36
CA THR A 230 14.77 7.32 -1.49
C THR A 230 13.59 6.74 -0.69
N ARG A 231 13.83 5.84 0.27
CA ARG A 231 12.79 5.16 1.03
C ARG A 231 12.15 5.99 2.15
N GLN A 232 12.62 7.22 2.32
CA GLN A 232 12.09 8.17 3.30
C GLN A 232 11.48 9.34 2.54
N MET A 233 10.27 9.16 2.07
CA MET A 233 9.61 10.11 1.21
C MET A 233 8.39 10.73 1.85
N TYR A 234 8.18 11.99 1.52
CA TYR A 234 6.99 12.73 1.83
C TYR A 234 6.36 13.26 0.55
N TRP A 235 5.08 13.09 0.43
CA TRP A 235 4.29 13.64 -0.67
C TRP A 235 3.42 14.77 -0.13
N PRO A 236 3.86 16.03 -0.20
CA PRO A 236 3.19 17.15 0.46
C PRO A 236 1.75 17.34 -0.02
N LYS A 237 1.51 17.17 -1.30
CA LYS A 237 0.16 17.27 -1.87
C LYS A 237 -0.74 16.13 -1.39
N MET A 238 -0.19 14.95 -1.21
CA MET A 238 -0.90 13.76 -0.75
C MET A 238 -1.03 13.68 0.77
N GLY A 239 -0.14 14.31 1.50
CA GLY A 239 0.02 14.03 2.92
C GLY A 239 0.38 12.58 3.19
N LEU A 240 1.13 11.95 2.29
CA LEU A 240 1.64 10.59 2.42
C LEU A 240 3.09 10.64 2.85
N LEU A 241 3.42 9.80 3.83
CA LEU A 241 4.75 9.69 4.41
C LEU A 241 5.21 8.24 4.36
N THR A 242 6.45 8.00 4.01
CA THR A 242 7.10 6.69 4.19
C THR A 242 8.51 6.89 4.76
N HIS A 243 8.99 5.92 5.55
CA HIS A 243 10.29 6.01 6.23
C HIS A 243 10.91 4.64 6.50
N HIS A 244 10.92 3.83 5.50
CA HIS A 244 11.26 2.41 5.54
C HIS A 244 12.54 2.05 6.32
N ASP A 245 13.60 2.85 6.21
CA ASP A 245 14.92 2.55 6.78
C ASP A 245 15.13 3.13 8.20
N ILE A 246 14.16 3.82 8.77
CA ILE A 246 14.28 4.40 10.12
C ILE A 246 13.70 3.45 11.16
N LYS A 247 14.45 3.18 12.24
CA LYS A 247 13.95 2.41 13.37
C LYS A 247 12.70 3.06 13.96
N PRO A 248 11.70 2.30 14.45
CA PRO A 248 10.37 2.81 14.82
C PRO A 248 10.35 4.09 15.67
N LYS A 249 11.12 4.15 16.77
CA LYS A 249 11.18 5.35 17.63
C LYS A 249 11.74 6.59 16.91
N LYS A 250 12.81 6.43 16.13
CA LYS A 250 13.38 7.54 15.34
C LYS A 250 12.46 7.97 14.22
N ALA A 251 11.73 7.03 13.63
CA ALA A 251 10.79 7.27 12.57
C ALA A 251 9.67 8.20 12.96
N LEU A 252 9.06 7.97 14.11
CA LEU A 252 8.02 8.83 14.68
C LEU A 252 8.52 10.26 14.87
N LEU A 253 9.70 10.43 15.47
CA LEU A 253 10.30 11.74 15.72
C LEU A 253 10.62 12.48 14.40
N VAL A 254 11.15 11.78 13.41
CA VAL A 254 11.48 12.36 12.10
C VAL A 254 10.22 12.78 11.37
N LYS A 255 9.19 11.95 11.34
CA LYS A 255 7.90 12.29 10.72
C LYS A 255 7.30 13.55 11.34
N VAL A 256 7.38 13.70 12.66
CA VAL A 256 6.86 14.90 13.36
C VAL A 256 7.67 16.14 13.06
N LYS A 257 9.01 16.04 13.05
CA LYS A 257 9.89 17.20 12.81
C LYS A 257 9.80 17.74 11.38
N ASN A 258 9.65 16.87 10.41
CA ASN A 258 9.70 17.24 8.98
C ASN A 258 8.33 17.55 8.39
N ILE A 259 7.25 17.20 9.04
CA ILE A 259 5.93 17.67 8.64
C ILE A 259 5.79 19.11 9.18
N LYS A 260 6.04 20.06 8.30
CA LYS A 260 5.69 21.46 8.51
C LYS A 260 4.16 21.55 8.62
N GLY A 261 3.67 21.39 9.78
CA GLY A 261 2.25 21.55 9.96
C GLY A 261 1.82 20.85 11.22
N GLU A 262 1.25 21.60 12.06
CA GLU A 262 0.54 21.17 13.25
C GLU A 262 -0.57 20.16 12.92
N SER A 263 -0.84 19.88 11.62
CA SER A 263 -1.97 19.06 11.19
C SER A 263 -1.94 17.63 11.70
N ILE A 264 -0.77 16.97 11.71
CA ILE A 264 -0.69 15.61 12.27
C ILE A 264 -0.69 15.66 13.80
N LYS A 265 0.08 16.57 14.42
CA LYS A 265 0.03 16.76 15.87
C LYS A 265 -1.39 17.08 16.32
N LYS A 266 -2.08 18.01 15.65
CA LYS A 266 -3.47 18.36 15.94
C LYS A 266 -4.42 17.19 15.68
N LEU A 267 -4.22 16.46 14.59
CA LEU A 267 -5.02 15.28 14.28
C LEU A 267 -4.87 14.20 15.34
N LEU A 268 -3.64 13.85 15.70
CA LEU A 268 -3.37 12.82 16.69
C LEU A 268 -3.80 13.27 18.10
N ALA A 269 -3.56 14.52 18.47
CA ALA A 269 -4.00 15.09 19.73
C ALA A 269 -5.52 15.21 19.85
N SER A 270 -6.22 15.64 18.78
CA SER A 270 -7.68 15.76 18.76
C SER A 270 -8.42 14.42 18.92
N LYS A 271 -7.72 13.30 18.72
CA LYS A 271 -8.26 11.94 18.81
C LYS A 271 -7.74 11.20 20.06
N ASN A 272 -7.16 11.88 21.05
CA ASN A 272 -6.51 11.27 22.21
C ASN A 272 -5.43 10.23 21.85
N VAL A 273 -4.79 10.41 20.71
CA VAL A 273 -3.69 9.57 20.25
C VAL A 273 -2.39 10.20 20.71
N ASP A 274 -1.98 9.89 21.92
CA ASP A 274 -0.77 10.43 22.52
C ASP A 274 0.48 9.61 22.15
N TYR A 275 0.86 9.69 20.86
CA TYR A 275 2.06 9.00 20.39
C TYR A 275 3.36 9.76 20.64
N PHE A 276 3.28 11.04 20.98
CA PHE A 276 4.43 11.92 21.05
C PHE A 276 4.87 12.26 22.48
N ASN A 277 3.99 12.06 23.46
CA ASN A 277 4.29 12.39 24.85
C ASN A 277 4.72 11.17 25.69
N LYS A 278 4.76 9.98 25.15
CA LYS A 278 5.14 8.75 25.87
C LYS A 278 6.55 8.22 25.55
N HIS A 279 7.36 9.03 24.87
CA HIS A 279 8.74 8.59 24.51
C HIS A 279 9.74 9.75 24.57
#